data_f7b0860dcb26545a3e2d5de0c7e4be0f
#
_entry.id   f7b0860dcb26545a3e2d5de0c7e4be0f
#
_cell.length_a   1.000
_cell.length_b   1.000
_cell.length_c   1.000
_cell.angle_alpha   90.00
_cell.angle_beta   90.00
_cell.angle_gamma   90.00
#
_symmetry.space_group_name_H-M   'P 1'
#
loop_
_entity.id
_entity.type
_entity.pdbx_description
1 polymer ?
#
loop_
_entity_poly.entity_id
_entity_poly.type
_entity_poly.pdbx_seq_one_letter_code
_entity_poly.pdbx_strand_id
1 'polypeptide(L)'
;MARIKQIIFSDFFDTLTNGALVLFAYWYIYKVTRDQSYISLLGLISMIATLFTFVGGYLSDKVNKVYLLKTVVGIRVLNTILGLVIYHLFDDPILSVMVTVVINSVLNIVYSPLTESIVPSIVHGKEDLITANSWVSIANQLSSVLSAGLSAIFIFFGNVSIGLVLSLVLYVLSYLLITRLSTETKAGKNVDVTSLVTKDTNKFLVGMKIIRKNFLISVIVPVALVTNFCFWTVWLLMPKLSIDVFSGFTYMYNSIDLSFTVGSILGAFAVNVKHKGKKTFTARNFPYFLLLQGLMILLIGLFSLQNSEVFGIVGVVISWLGYGICNSVGSILYFSTVQLSVPSNHIGMVIGAILTIFSLANPIAAITSAPLSHITTTPIIIFSLGTVMMLASVPVFF
;
A
#
# COMPACT_ATOMS: atom_id res chain seq x y z
N MET A 1 -20.19 16.95 -11.72
CA MET A 1 -18.80 17.01 -12.26
C MET A 1 -17.86 17.91 -11.44
N ALA A 2 -18.16 19.20 -11.15
CA ALA A 2 -17.22 20.06 -10.38
C ALA A 2 -16.88 19.54 -8.98
N ARG A 3 -17.89 19.07 -8.21
CA ARG A 3 -17.69 18.50 -6.86
C ARG A 3 -16.80 17.25 -6.86
N ILE A 4 -16.94 16.39 -7.86
CA ILE A 4 -16.13 15.18 -8.01
C ILE A 4 -14.68 15.53 -8.28
N LYS A 5 -14.43 16.49 -9.18
CA LYS A 5 -13.07 16.96 -9.47
C LYS A 5 -12.38 17.49 -8.21
N GLN A 6 -13.08 18.26 -7.36
CA GLN A 6 -12.52 18.78 -6.11
C GLN A 6 -12.11 17.66 -5.15
N ILE A 7 -12.93 16.61 -5.02
CA ILE A 7 -12.60 15.44 -4.19
C ILE A 7 -11.39 14.70 -4.76
N ILE A 8 -11.38 14.43 -6.07
CA ILE A 8 -10.27 13.74 -6.73
C ILE A 8 -8.96 14.51 -6.59
N PHE A 9 -8.97 15.83 -6.80
CA PHE A 9 -7.76 16.63 -6.62
C PHE A 9 -7.31 16.72 -5.16
N SER A 10 -8.25 16.79 -4.21
CA SER A 10 -7.90 16.77 -2.80
C SER A 10 -7.30 15.42 -2.40
N ASP A 11 -7.92 14.31 -2.82
CA ASP A 11 -7.41 12.94 -2.58
C ASP A 11 -6.04 12.74 -3.23
N PHE A 12 -5.84 13.27 -4.44
CA PHE A 12 -4.56 13.27 -5.13
C PHE A 12 -3.45 13.94 -4.28
N PHE A 13 -3.67 15.16 -3.80
CA PHE A 13 -2.67 15.87 -2.99
C PHE A 13 -2.44 15.21 -1.63
N ASP A 14 -3.49 14.70 -1.00
CA ASP A 14 -3.40 14.01 0.27
C ASP A 14 -2.59 12.70 0.16
N THR A 15 -2.94 11.86 -0.82
CA THR A 15 -2.26 10.58 -1.09
C THR A 15 -0.81 10.79 -1.52
N LEU A 16 -0.56 11.76 -2.41
CA LEU A 16 0.78 12.18 -2.83
C LEU A 16 1.65 12.55 -1.63
N THR A 17 1.12 13.41 -0.75
CA THR A 17 1.87 13.91 0.40
C THR A 17 2.14 12.81 1.42
N ASN A 18 1.11 12.02 1.74
CA ASN A 18 1.24 10.91 2.69
C ASN A 18 2.24 9.86 2.21
N GLY A 19 2.18 9.47 0.93
CA GLY A 19 3.13 8.53 0.32
C GLY A 19 4.56 9.05 0.37
N ALA A 20 4.77 10.32 0.00
CA ALA A 20 6.10 10.93 0.03
C ALA A 20 6.68 11.04 1.46
N LEU A 21 5.86 11.39 2.45
CA LEU A 21 6.27 11.43 3.86
C LEU A 21 6.65 10.04 4.38
N VAL A 22 5.88 9.02 4.04
CA VAL A 22 6.17 7.64 4.47
C VAL A 22 7.50 7.18 3.86
N LEU A 23 7.71 7.34 2.56
CA LEU A 23 8.96 6.97 1.91
C LEU A 23 10.15 7.73 2.49
N PHE A 24 10.01 9.04 2.68
CA PHE A 24 11.05 9.86 3.31
C PHE A 24 11.34 9.42 4.74
N ALA A 25 10.30 9.14 5.54
CA ALA A 25 10.43 8.73 6.94
C ALA A 25 11.24 7.44 7.09
N TYR A 26 10.90 6.40 6.33
CA TYR A 26 11.62 5.12 6.37
C TYR A 26 13.09 5.29 5.99
N TRP A 27 13.37 6.05 4.93
CA TRP A 27 14.75 6.33 4.52
C TRP A 27 15.50 7.17 5.56
N TYR A 28 14.90 8.28 6.05
CA TYR A 28 15.54 9.21 6.97
C TYR A 28 15.87 8.55 8.32
N ILE A 29 14.90 7.86 8.89
CA ILE A 29 15.05 7.17 10.18
C ILE A 29 16.19 6.14 10.06
N TYR A 30 16.20 5.31 9.03
CA TYR A 30 17.29 4.35 8.86
C TYR A 30 18.63 5.02 8.61
N LYS A 31 18.68 6.08 7.81
CA LYS A 31 19.91 6.84 7.55
C LYS A 31 20.55 7.36 8.83
N VAL A 32 19.75 7.84 9.76
CA VAL A 32 20.22 8.46 11.02
C VAL A 32 20.51 7.41 12.07
N THR A 33 19.60 6.47 12.29
CA THR A 33 19.69 5.48 13.40
C THR A 33 20.57 4.28 13.04
N ARG A 34 20.65 3.90 11.76
CA ARG A 34 21.27 2.65 11.30
C ARG A 34 20.69 1.41 11.98
N ASP A 35 19.52 1.52 12.58
CA ASP A 35 18.84 0.46 13.30
C ASP A 35 17.50 0.11 12.65
N GLN A 36 17.40 -1.14 12.18
CA GLN A 36 16.20 -1.68 11.53
C GLN A 36 15.01 -1.77 12.49
N SER A 37 15.24 -1.77 13.79
CA SER A 37 14.16 -1.87 14.78
C SER A 37 13.20 -0.69 14.73
N TYR A 38 13.68 0.52 14.45
CA TYR A 38 12.83 1.71 14.25
C TYR A 38 11.93 1.57 13.03
N ILE A 39 12.47 1.04 11.93
CA ILE A 39 11.71 0.77 10.70
C ILE A 39 10.64 -0.29 10.96
N SER A 40 11.01 -1.36 11.66
CA SER A 40 10.09 -2.44 12.04
C SER A 40 8.96 -1.94 12.95
N LEU A 41 9.28 -1.09 13.93
CA LEU A 41 8.28 -0.49 14.82
C LEU A 41 7.31 0.41 14.06
N LEU A 42 7.82 1.30 13.20
CA LEU A 42 7.00 2.18 12.40
C LEU A 42 6.10 1.39 11.45
N GLY A 43 6.67 0.36 10.79
CA GLY A 43 5.93 -0.56 9.93
C GLY A 43 4.87 -1.33 10.71
N LEU A 44 5.19 -1.84 11.90
CA LEU A 44 4.24 -2.56 12.75
C LEU A 44 3.04 -1.70 13.12
N ILE A 45 3.27 -0.47 13.58
CA ILE A 45 2.19 0.46 13.94
C ILE A 45 1.31 0.77 12.73
N SER A 46 1.93 1.09 11.59
CA SER A 46 1.21 1.40 10.35
C SER A 46 0.40 0.21 9.84
N MET A 47 0.95 -1.00 9.93
CA MET A 47 0.30 -2.22 9.44
C MET A 47 -0.81 -2.70 10.40
N ILE A 48 -0.62 -2.57 11.72
CA ILE A 48 -1.69 -2.85 12.69
C ILE A 48 -2.86 -1.88 12.46
N ALA A 49 -2.60 -0.61 12.18
CA ALA A 49 -3.64 0.37 11.90
C ALA A 49 -4.56 -0.09 10.75
N THR A 50 -4.03 -0.75 9.72
CA THR A 50 -4.83 -1.25 8.59
C THR A 50 -5.84 -2.32 8.99
N LEU A 51 -5.59 -3.08 10.07
CA LEU A 51 -6.54 -4.08 10.57
C LEU A 51 -7.81 -3.44 11.14
N PHE A 52 -7.76 -2.17 11.52
CA PHE A 52 -8.88 -1.42 12.08
C PHE A 52 -9.66 -0.59 11.05
N THR A 53 -9.40 -0.74 9.75
CA THR A 53 -10.10 0.01 8.68
C THR A 53 -11.61 -0.20 8.68
N PHE A 54 -12.11 -1.32 9.23
CA PHE A 54 -13.55 -1.55 9.43
C PHE A 54 -14.19 -0.49 10.35
N VAL A 55 -13.43 0.05 11.34
CA VAL A 55 -13.89 1.14 12.22
C VAL A 55 -14.11 2.42 11.40
N GLY A 56 -13.18 2.71 10.48
CA GLY A 56 -13.30 3.85 9.58
C GLY A 56 -14.48 3.73 8.61
N GLY A 57 -14.71 2.53 8.06
CA GLY A 57 -15.87 2.23 7.25
C GLY A 57 -17.19 2.51 8.00
N TYR A 58 -17.27 2.03 9.24
CA TYR A 58 -18.43 2.29 10.11
C TYR A 58 -18.65 3.79 10.39
N LEU A 59 -17.57 4.53 10.70
CA LEU A 59 -17.66 5.97 10.91
C LEU A 59 -18.13 6.70 9.65
N SER A 60 -17.65 6.28 8.48
CA SER A 60 -18.01 6.87 7.18
C SER A 60 -19.50 6.66 6.83
N ASP A 61 -20.12 5.61 7.36
CA ASP A 61 -21.54 5.33 7.14
C ASP A 61 -22.46 6.12 8.11
N LYS A 62 -21.97 6.46 9.31
CA LYS A 62 -22.74 7.18 10.33
C LYS A 62 -22.67 8.70 10.23
N VAL A 63 -21.51 9.21 9.83
CA VAL A 63 -21.24 10.66 9.81
C VAL A 63 -21.36 11.19 8.38
N ASN A 64 -21.66 12.48 8.23
CA ASN A 64 -21.59 13.13 6.93
C ASN A 64 -20.16 12.98 6.34
N LYS A 65 -20.06 12.30 5.20
CA LYS A 65 -18.78 11.92 4.59
C LYS A 65 -17.89 13.13 4.26
N VAL A 66 -18.50 14.23 3.78
CA VAL A 66 -17.76 15.47 3.46
C VAL A 66 -17.25 16.12 4.74
N TYR A 67 -18.06 16.15 5.80
CA TYR A 67 -17.63 16.66 7.10
C TYR A 67 -16.47 15.83 7.66
N LEU A 68 -16.62 14.51 7.66
CA LEU A 68 -15.59 13.58 8.15
C LEU A 68 -14.28 13.72 7.36
N LEU A 69 -14.36 13.88 6.03
CA LEU A 69 -13.20 14.09 5.17
C LEU A 69 -12.48 15.41 5.51
N LYS A 70 -13.22 16.51 5.70
CA LYS A 70 -12.68 17.80 6.16
C LYS A 70 -11.96 17.66 7.51
N THR A 71 -12.57 16.94 8.44
CA THR A 71 -11.98 16.70 9.78
C THR A 71 -10.68 15.92 9.69
N VAL A 72 -10.64 14.82 8.93
CA VAL A 72 -9.45 13.98 8.81
C VAL A 72 -8.29 14.76 8.14
N VAL A 73 -8.55 15.45 7.03
CA VAL A 73 -7.51 16.25 6.36
C VAL A 73 -7.10 17.44 7.22
N GLY A 74 -8.03 18.07 7.94
CA GLY A 74 -7.71 19.14 8.90
C GLY A 74 -6.80 18.65 10.04
N ILE A 75 -7.03 17.44 10.56
CA ILE A 75 -6.15 16.81 11.56
C ILE A 75 -4.77 16.52 10.97
N ARG A 76 -4.64 16.13 9.69
CA ARG A 76 -3.35 15.95 9.03
C ARG A 76 -2.55 17.25 8.93
N VAL A 77 -3.22 18.37 8.62
CA VAL A 77 -2.60 19.72 8.67
C VAL A 77 -2.07 19.99 10.07
N LEU A 78 -2.90 19.82 11.12
CA LEU A 78 -2.49 20.04 12.51
C LEU A 78 -1.37 19.08 12.94
N ASN A 79 -1.42 17.83 12.53
CA ASN A 79 -0.38 16.85 12.79
C ASN A 79 0.96 17.24 12.16
N THR A 80 0.95 17.75 10.94
CA THR A 80 2.18 18.22 10.28
C THR A 80 2.75 19.47 10.98
N ILE A 81 1.89 20.37 11.47
CA ILE A 81 2.29 21.49 12.32
C ILE A 81 2.89 20.98 13.63
N LEU A 82 2.27 19.98 14.28
CA LEU A 82 2.79 19.34 15.48
C LEU A 82 4.19 18.75 15.22
N GLY A 83 4.38 18.08 14.08
CA GLY A 83 5.70 17.57 13.65
C GLY A 83 6.75 18.68 13.56
N LEU A 84 6.40 19.84 12.95
CA LEU A 84 7.29 21.00 12.89
C LEU A 84 7.58 21.57 14.29
N VAL A 85 6.59 21.63 15.17
CA VAL A 85 6.76 22.10 16.56
C VAL A 85 7.70 21.16 17.31
N ILE A 86 7.53 19.85 17.20
CA ILE A 86 8.44 18.85 17.82
C ILE A 86 9.86 19.05 17.30
N TYR A 87 10.03 19.20 15.99
CA TYR A 87 11.33 19.43 15.36
C TYR A 87 12.06 20.65 15.93
N HIS A 88 11.36 21.79 16.07
CA HIS A 88 11.98 23.04 16.51
C HIS A 88 12.10 23.18 18.03
N LEU A 89 11.21 22.57 18.84
CA LEU A 89 11.25 22.70 20.30
C LEU A 89 12.15 21.65 20.96
N PHE A 90 12.18 20.43 20.43
CA PHE A 90 12.93 19.31 21.04
C PHE A 90 14.23 19.00 20.28
N ASP A 91 14.46 19.63 19.14
CA ASP A 91 15.61 19.35 18.24
C ASP A 91 15.76 17.84 17.92
N ASP A 92 14.62 17.14 17.88
CA ASP A 92 14.56 15.71 17.60
C ASP A 92 13.82 15.44 16.27
N PRO A 93 14.56 15.35 15.16
CA PRO A 93 14.00 15.08 13.86
C PRO A 93 13.39 13.68 13.72
N ILE A 94 13.92 12.67 14.46
CA ILE A 94 13.40 11.30 14.40
C ILE A 94 12.03 11.25 15.05
N LEU A 95 11.89 11.79 16.27
CA LEU A 95 10.61 11.85 16.97
C LEU A 95 9.57 12.62 16.16
N SER A 96 9.95 13.75 15.55
CA SER A 96 9.09 14.57 14.69
C SER A 96 8.50 13.76 13.55
N VAL A 97 9.34 13.06 12.78
CA VAL A 97 8.91 12.25 11.64
C VAL A 97 8.09 11.04 12.09
N MET A 98 8.52 10.33 13.13
CA MET A 98 7.80 9.16 13.65
C MET A 98 6.40 9.52 14.12
N VAL A 99 6.24 10.57 14.92
CA VAL A 99 4.93 11.03 15.41
C VAL A 99 4.03 11.41 14.23
N THR A 100 4.57 12.15 13.26
CA THR A 100 3.81 12.58 12.09
C THR A 100 3.30 11.38 11.28
N VAL A 101 4.14 10.39 11.00
CA VAL A 101 3.76 9.21 10.21
C VAL A 101 2.83 8.28 10.99
N VAL A 102 3.06 8.08 12.28
CA VAL A 102 2.19 7.24 13.13
C VAL A 102 0.78 7.81 13.20
N ILE A 103 0.62 9.11 13.45
CA ILE A 103 -0.70 9.75 13.48
C ILE A 103 -1.36 9.68 12.11
N ASN A 104 -0.63 9.92 11.01
CA ASN A 104 -1.16 9.77 9.66
C ASN A 104 -1.61 8.33 9.34
N SER A 105 -0.89 7.31 9.86
CA SER A 105 -1.28 5.90 9.72
C SER A 105 -2.59 5.59 10.46
N VAL A 106 -2.77 6.16 11.64
CA VAL A 106 -4.04 6.05 12.38
C VAL A 106 -5.18 6.76 11.65
N LEU A 107 -4.92 7.94 11.09
CA LEU A 107 -5.92 8.67 10.29
C LEU A 107 -6.32 7.93 9.01
N ASN A 108 -5.40 7.12 8.44
CA ASN A 108 -5.70 6.27 7.28
C ASN A 108 -6.75 5.20 7.56
N ILE A 109 -6.94 4.78 8.83
CA ILE A 109 -8.03 3.87 9.24
C ILE A 109 -9.39 4.41 8.78
N VAL A 110 -9.57 5.72 8.88
CA VAL A 110 -10.82 6.40 8.50
C VAL A 110 -10.77 6.90 7.05
N TYR A 111 -9.62 7.44 6.63
CA TYR A 111 -9.47 8.10 5.34
C TYR A 111 -9.71 7.14 4.16
N SER A 112 -9.09 5.97 4.16
CA SER A 112 -9.17 5.01 3.04
C SER A 112 -10.62 4.55 2.75
N PRO A 113 -11.39 4.00 3.69
CA PRO A 113 -12.77 3.59 3.39
C PRO A 113 -13.68 4.79 3.10
N LEU A 114 -13.36 5.97 3.64
CA LEU A 114 -14.13 7.18 3.41
C LEU A 114 -14.00 7.66 1.95
N THR A 115 -12.78 7.73 1.39
CA THR A 115 -12.55 8.15 0.00
C THR A 115 -13.18 7.18 -1.00
N GLU A 116 -13.13 5.88 -0.73
CA GLU A 116 -13.79 4.87 -1.56
C GLU A 116 -15.32 4.98 -1.53
N SER A 117 -15.90 5.39 -0.39
CA SER A 117 -17.35 5.46 -0.20
C SER A 117 -17.98 6.80 -0.58
N ILE A 118 -17.19 7.88 -0.70
CA ILE A 118 -17.71 9.22 -0.98
C ILE A 118 -18.14 9.38 -2.44
N VAL A 119 -17.40 8.80 -3.38
CA VAL A 119 -17.70 8.90 -4.82
C VAL A 119 -19.08 8.34 -5.17
N PRO A 120 -19.44 7.10 -4.76
CA PRO A 120 -20.79 6.57 -5.00
C PRO A 120 -21.91 7.36 -4.31
N SER A 121 -21.59 8.12 -3.26
CA SER A 121 -22.60 8.92 -2.54
C SER A 121 -22.95 10.24 -3.26
N ILE A 122 -22.13 10.68 -4.20
CA ILE A 122 -22.28 11.96 -4.91
C ILE A 122 -22.69 11.75 -6.37
N VAL A 123 -22.31 10.61 -6.96
CA VAL A 123 -22.56 10.30 -8.38
C VAL A 123 -23.86 9.53 -8.50
N HIS A 124 -24.76 10.06 -9.32
CA HIS A 124 -26.02 9.40 -9.65
C HIS A 124 -25.95 8.93 -11.12
N GLY A 125 -26.02 7.64 -11.33
CA GLY A 125 -25.97 7.00 -12.64
C GLY A 125 -24.79 6.04 -12.77
N LYS A 126 -25.04 4.88 -13.43
CA LYS A 126 -24.07 3.79 -13.54
C LYS A 126 -22.85 4.17 -14.40
N GLU A 127 -23.07 4.88 -15.50
CA GLU A 127 -22.03 5.32 -16.44
C GLU A 127 -21.15 6.41 -15.83
N ASP A 128 -21.78 7.38 -15.15
CA ASP A 128 -21.05 8.45 -14.44
C ASP A 128 -20.22 7.90 -13.30
N LEU A 129 -20.70 6.87 -12.59
CA LEU A 129 -19.95 6.20 -11.52
C LEU A 129 -18.71 5.47 -12.06
N ILE A 130 -18.85 4.76 -13.18
CA ILE A 130 -17.71 4.10 -13.83
C ILE A 130 -16.65 5.13 -14.23
N THR A 131 -17.09 6.24 -14.83
CA THR A 131 -16.21 7.34 -15.24
C THR A 131 -15.51 7.98 -14.04
N ALA A 132 -16.24 8.25 -12.95
CA ALA A 132 -15.67 8.82 -11.74
C ALA A 132 -14.63 7.89 -11.09
N ASN A 133 -14.94 6.59 -10.96
CA ASN A 133 -14.01 5.61 -10.42
C ASN A 133 -12.74 5.46 -11.29
N SER A 134 -12.88 5.59 -12.61
CA SER A 134 -11.71 5.59 -13.51
C SER A 134 -10.79 6.79 -13.25
N TRP A 135 -11.34 7.98 -13.04
CA TRP A 135 -10.56 9.17 -12.69
C TRP A 135 -9.90 9.05 -11.31
N VAL A 136 -10.59 8.49 -10.31
CA VAL A 136 -10.00 8.19 -8.99
C VAL A 136 -8.83 7.24 -9.12
N SER A 137 -8.98 6.17 -9.89
CA SER A 137 -7.91 5.19 -10.12
C SER A 137 -6.69 5.82 -10.80
N ILE A 138 -6.90 6.67 -11.82
CA ILE A 138 -5.80 7.40 -12.49
C ILE A 138 -5.11 8.34 -11.49
N ALA A 139 -5.87 9.10 -10.70
CA ALA A 139 -5.33 10.02 -9.72
C ALA A 139 -4.48 9.29 -8.67
N ASN A 140 -4.94 8.15 -8.15
CA ASN A 140 -4.21 7.33 -7.19
C ASN A 140 -2.90 6.77 -7.76
N GLN A 141 -2.90 6.30 -9.00
CA GLN A 141 -1.68 5.83 -9.65
C GLN A 141 -0.68 6.96 -9.90
N LEU A 142 -1.14 8.13 -10.36
CA LEU A 142 -0.31 9.32 -10.50
C LEU A 142 0.26 9.79 -9.15
N SER A 143 -0.57 9.79 -8.09
CA SER A 143 -0.11 10.12 -6.75
C SER A 143 1.01 9.19 -6.28
N SER A 144 0.90 7.89 -6.52
CA SER A 144 1.92 6.90 -6.14
C SER A 144 3.25 7.16 -6.86
N VAL A 145 3.21 7.38 -8.19
CA VAL A 145 4.44 7.70 -8.96
C VAL A 145 5.06 9.00 -8.48
N LEU A 146 4.25 10.05 -8.31
CA LEU A 146 4.73 11.36 -7.91
C LEU A 146 5.16 11.42 -6.44
N SER A 147 4.65 10.54 -5.57
CA SER A 147 5.11 10.39 -4.18
C SER A 147 6.59 10.01 -4.12
N ALA A 148 7.05 9.08 -4.95
CA ALA A 148 8.46 8.73 -5.02
C ALA A 148 9.31 9.92 -5.48
N GLY A 149 8.83 10.70 -6.48
CA GLY A 149 9.49 11.92 -6.92
C GLY A 149 9.56 13.00 -5.84
N LEU A 150 8.46 13.23 -5.13
CA LEU A 150 8.39 14.19 -4.04
C LEU A 150 9.26 13.76 -2.85
N SER A 151 9.26 12.46 -2.52
CA SER A 151 10.17 11.91 -1.51
C SER A 151 11.64 12.10 -1.90
N ALA A 152 11.99 11.95 -3.19
CA ALA A 152 13.35 12.23 -3.68
C ALA A 152 13.74 13.71 -3.47
N ILE A 153 12.81 14.64 -3.61
CA ILE A 153 13.03 16.06 -3.29
C ILE A 153 13.30 16.23 -1.79
N PHE A 154 12.52 15.58 -0.92
CA PHE A 154 12.76 15.61 0.53
C PHE A 154 14.14 15.04 0.90
N ILE A 155 14.54 13.94 0.27
CA ILE A 155 15.85 13.32 0.44
C ILE A 155 16.98 14.25 -0.05
N PHE A 156 16.77 14.94 -1.17
CA PHE A 156 17.75 15.87 -1.73
C PHE A 156 18.09 17.00 -0.75
N PHE A 157 17.07 17.60 -0.13
CA PHE A 157 17.30 18.62 0.89
C PHE A 157 17.88 18.04 2.19
N GLY A 158 17.62 16.76 2.48
CA GLY A 158 18.12 16.05 3.66
C GLY A 158 17.67 16.64 5.00
N ASN A 159 16.66 17.50 4.99
CA ASN A 159 16.17 18.24 6.14
C ASN A 159 14.69 17.94 6.39
N VAL A 160 14.39 17.43 7.58
CA VAL A 160 13.03 17.06 8.00
C VAL A 160 12.09 18.26 7.98
N SER A 161 12.56 19.45 8.43
CA SER A 161 11.73 20.65 8.46
C SER A 161 11.24 21.03 7.05
N ILE A 162 12.13 20.97 6.04
CA ILE A 162 11.75 21.27 4.64
C ILE A 162 10.72 20.25 4.14
N GLY A 163 10.92 18.97 4.40
CA GLY A 163 9.96 17.91 4.04
C GLY A 163 8.60 18.14 4.68
N LEU A 164 8.56 18.49 5.97
CA LEU A 164 7.32 18.81 6.68
C LEU A 164 6.65 20.09 6.18
N VAL A 165 7.43 21.16 5.89
CA VAL A 165 6.87 22.42 5.34
C VAL A 165 6.24 22.18 3.97
N LEU A 166 6.91 21.46 3.07
CA LEU A 166 6.35 21.13 1.76
C LEU A 166 5.10 20.26 1.90
N SER A 167 5.12 19.30 2.82
CA SER A 167 3.94 18.48 3.14
C SER A 167 2.79 19.30 3.70
N LEU A 168 3.08 20.26 4.58
CA LEU A 168 2.08 21.17 5.13
C LEU A 168 1.39 21.98 4.02
N VAL A 169 2.16 22.54 3.09
CA VAL A 169 1.61 23.27 1.94
C VAL A 169 0.64 22.41 1.14
N LEU A 170 1.02 21.16 0.85
CA LEU A 170 0.19 20.25 0.06
C LEU A 170 -1.07 19.77 0.83
N TYR A 171 -0.95 19.51 2.14
CA TYR A 171 -2.13 19.18 2.96
C TYR A 171 -3.07 20.37 3.11
N VAL A 172 -2.55 21.59 3.25
CA VAL A 172 -3.37 22.83 3.26
C VAL A 172 -4.08 22.99 1.93
N LEU A 173 -3.40 22.75 0.80
CA LEU A 173 -4.01 22.78 -0.52
C LEU A 173 -5.14 21.75 -0.65
N SER A 174 -4.91 20.51 -0.21
CA SER A 174 -5.92 19.47 -0.12
C SER A 174 -7.13 19.91 0.73
N TYR A 175 -6.86 20.47 1.91
CA TYR A 175 -7.89 20.96 2.82
C TYR A 175 -8.75 22.08 2.21
N LEU A 176 -8.11 23.07 1.55
CA LEU A 176 -8.80 24.18 0.89
C LEU A 176 -9.71 23.70 -0.24
N LEU A 177 -9.30 22.66 -0.98
CA LEU A 177 -10.15 22.06 -2.02
C LEU A 177 -11.42 21.43 -1.43
N ILE A 178 -11.31 20.75 -0.28
CA ILE A 178 -12.46 20.12 0.39
C ILE A 178 -13.36 21.15 1.06
N THR A 179 -12.82 22.23 1.62
CA THR A 179 -13.63 23.24 2.32
C THR A 179 -14.64 23.91 1.40
N ARG A 180 -14.36 24.00 0.11
CA ARG A 180 -15.30 24.53 -0.91
C ARG A 180 -16.49 23.61 -1.20
N LEU A 181 -16.49 22.37 -0.68
CA LEU A 181 -17.60 21.45 -0.86
C LEU A 181 -18.72 21.75 0.16
N SER A 182 -19.96 21.86 -0.32
CA SER A 182 -21.10 21.99 0.57
C SER A 182 -21.39 20.67 1.31
N THR A 183 -21.81 20.78 2.57
CA THR A 183 -22.04 19.65 3.49
C THR A 183 -23.40 18.93 3.29
N GLU A 184 -24.13 19.21 2.21
CA GLU A 184 -25.51 18.70 1.98
C GLU A 184 -25.62 17.18 1.65
N THR A 185 -24.57 16.39 1.85
CA THR A 185 -24.71 14.93 1.77
C THR A 185 -25.48 14.41 2.98
N LYS A 186 -26.62 13.74 2.74
CA LYS A 186 -27.45 13.15 3.80
C LYS A 186 -26.62 12.20 4.66
N ALA A 187 -26.68 12.38 5.99
CA ALA A 187 -26.16 11.39 6.92
C ALA A 187 -26.86 10.03 6.68
N GLY A 188 -26.08 8.95 6.66
CA GLY A 188 -26.62 7.60 6.54
C GLY A 188 -27.56 7.28 7.71
N LYS A 189 -28.51 6.37 7.48
CA LYS A 189 -29.43 5.87 8.52
C LYS A 189 -28.63 5.26 9.69
N ASN A 190 -29.11 5.51 10.92
CA ASN A 190 -28.55 4.92 12.14
C ASN A 190 -28.42 3.39 12.01
N VAL A 191 -27.19 2.89 11.96
CA VAL A 191 -26.90 1.45 11.97
C VAL A 191 -26.30 1.12 13.34
N ASP A 192 -26.79 0.08 13.99
CA ASP A 192 -26.39 -0.33 15.32
C ASP A 192 -25.03 -1.05 15.29
N VAL A 193 -24.04 -0.56 16.06
CA VAL A 193 -22.63 -1.07 16.06
C VAL A 193 -22.57 -2.53 16.47
N THR A 194 -23.35 -2.92 17.48
CA THR A 194 -23.36 -4.29 18.01
C THR A 194 -23.86 -5.29 16.99
N SER A 195 -24.81 -4.89 16.15
CA SER A 195 -25.35 -5.75 15.08
C SER A 195 -24.37 -5.95 13.92
N LEU A 196 -23.42 -5.03 13.71
CA LEU A 196 -22.41 -5.14 12.65
C LEU A 196 -21.26 -6.05 13.05
N VAL A 197 -20.74 -5.94 14.27
CA VAL A 197 -19.63 -6.80 14.75
C VAL A 197 -20.05 -8.28 14.74
N THR A 198 -21.24 -8.61 15.22
CA THR A 198 -21.75 -9.98 15.18
C THR A 198 -22.13 -10.46 13.77
N LYS A 199 -22.63 -9.55 12.92
CA LYS A 199 -22.97 -9.87 11.53
C LYS A 199 -21.74 -10.05 10.65
N ASP A 200 -20.67 -9.28 10.89
CA ASP A 200 -19.44 -9.36 10.11
C ASP A 200 -18.57 -10.56 10.52
N THR A 201 -18.54 -10.95 11.79
CA THR A 201 -17.88 -12.20 12.23
C THR A 201 -18.55 -13.42 11.59
N ASN A 202 -19.88 -13.44 11.51
CA ASN A 202 -20.58 -14.51 10.81
C ASN A 202 -20.28 -14.52 9.29
N LYS A 203 -20.17 -13.35 8.67
CA LYS A 203 -19.80 -13.25 7.23
C LYS A 203 -18.38 -13.72 6.97
N PHE A 204 -17.42 -13.37 7.84
CA PHE A 204 -16.05 -13.88 7.75
C PHE A 204 -15.98 -15.39 7.86
N LEU A 205 -16.68 -15.98 8.85
CA LEU A 205 -16.74 -17.44 9.03
C LEU A 205 -17.40 -18.15 7.83
N VAL A 206 -18.43 -17.55 7.23
CA VAL A 206 -19.05 -18.06 6.00
C VAL A 206 -18.06 -17.98 4.84
N GLY A 207 -17.35 -16.87 4.68
CA GLY A 207 -16.29 -16.73 3.69
C GLY A 207 -15.22 -17.80 3.83
N MET A 208 -14.72 -18.03 5.06
CA MET A 208 -13.75 -19.09 5.37
C MET A 208 -14.27 -20.50 5.03
N LYS A 209 -15.55 -20.75 5.30
CA LYS A 209 -16.18 -22.05 4.97
C LYS A 209 -16.23 -22.30 3.47
N ILE A 210 -16.48 -21.24 2.68
CA ILE A 210 -16.49 -21.29 1.21
C ILE A 210 -15.06 -21.50 0.68
N ILE A 211 -14.07 -20.76 1.22
CA ILE A 211 -12.65 -20.93 0.88
C ILE A 211 -12.22 -22.38 1.06
N ARG A 212 -12.51 -22.97 2.23
CA ARG A 212 -12.15 -24.38 2.52
C ARG A 212 -12.83 -25.40 1.61
N LYS A 213 -14.02 -25.12 1.11
CA LYS A 213 -14.76 -26.00 0.19
C LYS A 213 -14.28 -25.91 -1.25
N ASN A 214 -13.64 -24.80 -1.63
CA ASN A 214 -13.10 -24.62 -2.98
C ASN A 214 -11.61 -25.00 -2.96
N PHE A 215 -11.28 -26.13 -3.55
CA PHE A 215 -9.91 -26.67 -3.56
C PHE A 215 -8.90 -25.65 -4.08
N LEU A 216 -9.17 -25.01 -5.21
CA LEU A 216 -8.28 -24.05 -5.84
C LEU A 216 -7.98 -22.86 -4.90
N ILE A 217 -9.02 -22.26 -4.31
CA ILE A 217 -8.88 -21.12 -3.40
C ILE A 217 -8.16 -21.55 -2.11
N SER A 218 -8.44 -22.76 -1.60
CA SER A 218 -7.84 -23.28 -0.37
C SER A 218 -6.33 -23.51 -0.49
N VAL A 219 -5.82 -23.84 -1.68
CA VAL A 219 -4.38 -23.95 -1.95
C VAL A 219 -3.74 -22.59 -2.16
N ILE A 220 -4.40 -21.68 -2.88
CA ILE A 220 -3.83 -20.39 -3.22
C ILE A 220 -3.72 -19.46 -1.99
N VAL A 221 -4.69 -19.48 -1.07
CA VAL A 221 -4.71 -18.56 0.08
C VAL A 221 -3.47 -18.69 0.99
N PRO A 222 -3.04 -19.89 1.41
CA PRO A 222 -1.79 -20.03 2.18
C PRO A 222 -0.55 -19.57 1.42
N VAL A 223 -0.47 -19.90 0.13
CA VAL A 223 0.65 -19.45 -0.72
C VAL A 223 0.70 -17.94 -0.82
N ALA A 224 -0.45 -17.29 -1.04
CA ALA A 224 -0.54 -15.85 -1.08
C ALA A 224 -0.20 -15.20 0.28
N LEU A 225 -0.52 -15.83 1.40
CA LEU A 225 -0.10 -15.37 2.72
C LEU A 225 1.44 -15.37 2.84
N VAL A 226 2.11 -16.45 2.42
CA VAL A 226 3.57 -16.54 2.42
C VAL A 226 4.19 -15.50 1.48
N THR A 227 3.65 -15.34 0.27
CA THR A 227 4.17 -14.36 -0.68
C THR A 227 4.00 -12.92 -0.19
N ASN A 228 2.86 -12.59 0.45
CA ASN A 228 2.67 -11.29 1.09
C ASN A 228 3.65 -11.06 2.24
N PHE A 229 3.86 -12.07 3.10
CA PHE A 229 4.85 -11.99 4.17
C PHE A 229 6.26 -11.68 3.61
N CYS A 230 6.70 -12.43 2.61
CA CYS A 230 8.01 -12.21 1.97
C CYS A 230 8.09 -10.81 1.36
N PHE A 231 7.07 -10.38 0.61
CA PHE A 231 7.02 -9.06 -0.02
C PHE A 231 7.16 -7.93 1.02
N TRP A 232 6.32 -7.95 2.08
CA TRP A 232 6.36 -6.90 3.08
C TRP A 232 7.64 -6.89 3.89
N THR A 233 8.22 -8.07 4.17
CA THR A 233 9.55 -8.17 4.81
C THR A 233 10.63 -7.54 3.94
N VAL A 234 10.66 -7.87 2.64
CA VAL A 234 11.60 -7.27 1.68
C VAL A 234 11.38 -5.75 1.61
N TRP A 235 10.12 -5.29 1.51
CA TRP A 235 9.81 -3.86 1.42
C TRP A 235 10.32 -3.07 2.64
N LEU A 236 10.16 -3.62 3.86
CA LEU A 236 10.69 -3.01 5.08
C LEU A 236 12.22 -3.00 5.17
N LEU A 237 12.90 -3.91 4.46
CA LEU A 237 14.36 -3.97 4.37
C LEU A 237 14.95 -3.06 3.26
N MET A 238 14.13 -2.47 2.39
CA MET A 238 14.60 -1.66 1.27
C MET A 238 15.37 -0.40 1.70
N PRO A 239 14.97 0.36 2.75
CA PRO A 239 15.77 1.50 3.23
C PRO A 239 17.17 1.06 3.65
N LYS A 240 17.27 -0.05 4.40
CA LYS A 240 18.53 -0.64 4.82
C LYS A 240 19.39 -1.07 3.62
N LEU A 241 18.80 -1.81 2.66
CA LEU A 241 19.47 -2.22 1.45
C LEU A 241 20.03 -1.00 0.68
N SER A 242 19.23 0.03 0.51
CA SER A 242 19.60 1.24 -0.24
C SER A 242 20.78 1.98 0.38
N ILE A 243 20.83 2.04 1.71
CA ILE A 243 21.82 2.83 2.43
C ILE A 243 23.10 2.03 2.70
N ASP A 244 22.99 0.73 3.01
CA ASP A 244 24.14 -0.07 3.41
C ASP A 244 24.85 -0.70 2.21
N VAL A 245 24.12 -1.02 1.13
CA VAL A 245 24.68 -1.71 -0.04
C VAL A 245 24.91 -0.75 -1.20
N PHE A 246 24.01 0.21 -1.41
CA PHE A 246 24.06 1.15 -2.54
C PHE A 246 24.30 2.58 -2.06
N SER A 247 25.28 2.76 -1.18
CA SER A 247 25.58 4.05 -0.52
C SER A 247 25.97 5.17 -1.48
N GLY A 248 26.52 4.84 -2.66
CA GLY A 248 26.86 5.78 -3.71
C GLY A 248 25.67 6.35 -4.47
N PHE A 249 24.47 5.76 -4.34
CA PHE A 249 23.26 6.22 -5.02
C PHE A 249 22.15 6.59 -4.03
N THR A 250 22.15 7.84 -3.58
CA THR A 250 21.23 8.37 -2.57
C THR A 250 19.75 8.12 -2.88
N TYR A 251 19.38 8.04 -4.16
CA TYR A 251 17.98 7.88 -4.60
C TYR A 251 17.57 6.43 -4.82
N MET A 252 18.41 5.46 -4.43
CA MET A 252 18.14 4.03 -4.67
C MET A 252 16.78 3.60 -4.12
N TYR A 253 16.42 4.01 -2.90
CA TYR A 253 15.15 3.67 -2.28
C TYR A 253 13.94 4.15 -3.10
N ASN A 254 13.99 5.40 -3.56
CA ASN A 254 12.93 5.97 -4.40
C ASN A 254 12.86 5.31 -5.78
N SER A 255 14.01 4.96 -6.36
CA SER A 255 14.08 4.25 -7.64
C SER A 255 13.46 2.86 -7.57
N ILE A 256 13.61 2.17 -6.45
CA ILE A 256 12.96 0.88 -6.16
C ILE A 256 11.44 1.05 -6.14
N ASP A 257 10.91 1.98 -5.34
CA ASP A 257 9.47 2.21 -5.22
C ASP A 257 8.84 2.65 -6.54
N LEU A 258 9.50 3.55 -7.27
CA LEU A 258 9.09 3.99 -8.59
C LEU A 258 9.06 2.83 -9.60
N SER A 259 10.09 1.99 -9.62
CA SER A 259 10.17 0.87 -10.55
C SER A 259 9.07 -0.17 -10.31
N PHE A 260 8.74 -0.46 -9.04
CA PHE A 260 7.60 -1.30 -8.68
C PHE A 260 6.28 -0.72 -9.19
N THR A 261 6.03 0.57 -8.96
CA THR A 261 4.81 1.24 -9.38
C THR A 261 4.66 1.24 -10.90
N VAL A 262 5.72 1.59 -11.63
CA VAL A 262 5.75 1.54 -13.10
C VAL A 262 5.53 0.12 -13.61
N GLY A 263 6.20 -0.86 -13.01
CA GLY A 263 6.01 -2.28 -13.33
C GLY A 263 4.56 -2.72 -13.14
N SER A 264 3.91 -2.32 -12.06
CA SER A 264 2.51 -2.66 -11.77
C SER A 264 1.56 -2.06 -12.81
N ILE A 265 1.79 -0.83 -13.25
CA ILE A 265 1.02 -0.20 -14.34
C ILE A 265 1.20 -0.96 -15.65
N LEU A 266 2.44 -1.30 -16.00
CA LEU A 266 2.74 -2.07 -17.22
C LEU A 266 2.09 -3.46 -17.20
N GLY A 267 2.08 -4.13 -16.03
CA GLY A 267 1.42 -5.42 -15.85
C GLY A 267 -0.09 -5.34 -16.07
N ALA A 268 -0.76 -4.35 -15.46
CA ALA A 268 -2.18 -4.12 -15.66
C ALA A 268 -2.52 -3.80 -17.14
N PHE A 269 -1.69 -3.00 -17.81
CA PHE A 269 -1.84 -2.68 -19.21
C PHE A 269 -1.68 -3.92 -20.10
N ALA A 270 -0.69 -4.78 -19.82
CA ALA A 270 -0.45 -6.01 -20.56
C ALA A 270 -1.65 -6.96 -20.52
N VAL A 271 -2.34 -7.06 -19.38
CA VAL A 271 -3.58 -7.84 -19.27
C VAL A 271 -4.67 -7.27 -20.18
N ASN A 272 -4.88 -5.95 -20.17
CA ASN A 272 -5.89 -5.28 -20.98
C ASN A 272 -5.67 -5.47 -22.50
N VAL A 273 -4.43 -5.31 -22.98
CA VAL A 273 -4.08 -5.45 -24.39
C VAL A 273 -4.28 -6.89 -24.87
N LYS A 274 -3.84 -7.89 -24.09
CA LYS A 274 -4.05 -9.30 -24.41
C LYS A 274 -5.53 -9.69 -24.42
N HIS A 275 -6.33 -9.13 -23.53
CA HIS A 275 -7.77 -9.39 -23.49
C HIS A 275 -8.45 -8.94 -24.78
N LYS A 276 -8.12 -7.76 -25.29
CA LYS A 276 -8.62 -7.26 -26.59
C LYS A 276 -8.14 -8.10 -27.79
N GLY A 277 -6.95 -8.70 -27.70
CA GLY A 277 -6.34 -9.53 -28.76
C GLY A 277 -6.74 -11.00 -28.77
N LYS A 278 -7.79 -11.43 -28.05
CA LYS A 278 -8.27 -12.83 -27.93
C LYS A 278 -7.28 -13.84 -27.33
N LYS A 279 -6.07 -13.45 -26.97
CA LYS A 279 -5.12 -14.27 -26.19
C LYS A 279 -5.20 -13.84 -24.72
N THR A 280 -6.19 -14.33 -23.99
CA THR A 280 -6.39 -13.99 -22.59
C THR A 280 -5.41 -14.73 -21.67
N PHE A 281 -4.92 -14.06 -20.67
CA PHE A 281 -4.38 -14.75 -19.50
C PHE A 281 -5.54 -15.48 -18.81
N THR A 282 -5.34 -16.76 -18.53
CA THR A 282 -6.31 -17.60 -17.82
C THR A 282 -5.86 -17.87 -16.39
N ALA A 283 -6.77 -18.33 -15.55
CA ALA A 283 -6.44 -18.76 -14.20
C ALA A 283 -5.26 -19.76 -14.17
N ARG A 284 -5.11 -20.59 -15.20
CA ARG A 284 -4.01 -21.54 -15.38
C ARG A 284 -2.62 -20.88 -15.44
N ASN A 285 -2.54 -19.58 -15.78
CA ASN A 285 -1.28 -18.84 -15.84
C ASN A 285 -0.86 -18.28 -14.47
N PHE A 286 -1.75 -18.25 -13.49
CA PHE A 286 -1.49 -17.66 -12.18
C PHE A 286 -0.25 -18.25 -11.46
N PRO A 287 -0.02 -19.58 -11.40
CA PRO A 287 1.15 -20.15 -10.75
C PRO A 287 2.48 -19.66 -11.32
N TYR A 288 2.55 -19.45 -12.64
CA TYR A 288 3.77 -18.92 -13.28
C TYR A 288 4.11 -17.51 -12.80
N PHE A 289 3.10 -16.65 -12.59
CA PHE A 289 3.33 -15.29 -12.08
C PHE A 289 3.77 -15.30 -10.62
N LEU A 290 3.27 -16.22 -9.80
CA LEU A 290 3.77 -16.41 -8.43
C LEU A 290 5.23 -16.84 -8.41
N LEU A 291 5.59 -17.81 -9.24
CA LEU A 291 6.96 -18.28 -9.35
C LEU A 291 7.89 -17.17 -9.87
N LEU A 292 7.46 -16.40 -10.87
CA LEU A 292 8.23 -15.27 -11.38
C LEU A 292 8.39 -14.15 -10.34
N GLN A 293 7.38 -13.90 -9.49
CA GLN A 293 7.52 -12.97 -8.37
C GLN A 293 8.65 -13.41 -7.43
N GLY A 294 8.67 -14.69 -7.04
CA GLY A 294 9.75 -15.26 -6.22
C GLY A 294 11.12 -15.12 -6.89
N LEU A 295 11.19 -15.41 -8.20
CA LEU A 295 12.41 -15.24 -8.99
C LEU A 295 12.89 -13.78 -9.00
N MET A 296 12.01 -12.80 -9.17
CA MET A 296 12.39 -11.39 -9.16
C MET A 296 12.95 -10.97 -7.79
N ILE A 297 12.34 -11.40 -6.68
CA ILE A 297 12.88 -11.15 -5.34
C ILE A 297 14.24 -11.82 -5.15
N LEU A 298 14.41 -13.06 -5.60
CA LEU A 298 15.69 -13.76 -5.57
C LEU A 298 16.77 -13.00 -6.35
N LEU A 299 16.45 -12.51 -7.55
CA LEU A 299 17.35 -11.70 -8.36
C LEU A 299 17.74 -10.39 -7.68
N ILE A 300 16.84 -9.73 -6.95
CA ILE A 300 17.18 -8.56 -6.13
C ILE A 300 18.29 -8.91 -5.14
N GLY A 301 18.15 -10.03 -4.42
CA GLY A 301 19.19 -10.50 -3.51
C GLY A 301 20.53 -10.77 -4.20
N LEU A 302 20.51 -11.44 -5.36
CA LEU A 302 21.70 -11.74 -6.15
C LEU A 302 22.40 -10.48 -6.68
N PHE A 303 21.67 -9.54 -7.26
CA PHE A 303 22.23 -8.28 -7.77
C PHE A 303 22.76 -7.39 -6.65
N SER A 304 22.19 -7.49 -5.45
CA SER A 304 22.70 -6.76 -4.27
C SER A 304 24.01 -7.33 -3.71
N LEU A 305 24.44 -8.51 -4.14
CA LEU A 305 25.72 -9.12 -3.78
C LEU A 305 26.85 -8.80 -4.77
N GLN A 306 26.55 -8.08 -5.86
CA GLN A 306 27.54 -7.79 -6.91
C GLN A 306 28.56 -6.75 -6.45
N ASN A 307 29.82 -6.93 -6.87
CA ASN A 307 30.89 -6.00 -6.58
C ASN A 307 30.76 -4.67 -7.36
N SER A 308 30.13 -4.69 -8.51
CA SER A 308 29.86 -3.48 -9.31
C SER A 308 28.57 -2.82 -8.84
N GLU A 309 28.69 -1.64 -8.22
CA GLU A 309 27.55 -0.89 -7.71
C GLU A 309 26.55 -0.55 -8.83
N VAL A 310 27.01 -0.10 -9.99
CA VAL A 310 26.15 0.24 -11.13
C VAL A 310 25.38 -0.97 -11.64
N PHE A 311 26.04 -2.12 -11.78
CA PHE A 311 25.41 -3.35 -12.23
C PHE A 311 24.39 -3.86 -11.19
N GLY A 312 24.72 -3.73 -9.90
CA GLY A 312 23.82 -4.04 -8.81
C GLY A 312 22.56 -3.16 -8.81
N ILE A 313 22.72 -1.83 -8.93
CA ILE A 313 21.61 -0.88 -9.00
C ILE A 313 20.66 -1.20 -10.16
N VAL A 314 21.21 -1.33 -11.37
CA VAL A 314 20.42 -1.63 -12.58
C VAL A 314 19.69 -2.97 -12.44
N GLY A 315 20.38 -4.01 -11.92
CA GLY A 315 19.79 -5.32 -11.71
C GLY A 315 18.65 -5.30 -10.69
N VAL A 316 18.81 -4.60 -9.57
CA VAL A 316 17.74 -4.45 -8.55
C VAL A 316 16.55 -3.69 -9.09
N VAL A 317 16.77 -2.56 -9.78
CA VAL A 317 15.69 -1.74 -10.35
C VAL A 317 14.89 -2.52 -11.39
N ILE A 318 15.56 -3.23 -12.31
CA ILE A 318 14.90 -4.08 -13.33
C ILE A 318 14.16 -5.23 -12.68
N SER A 319 14.73 -5.87 -11.66
CA SER A 319 14.06 -6.98 -10.95
C SER A 319 12.83 -6.49 -10.19
N TRP A 320 12.90 -5.31 -9.57
CA TRP A 320 11.75 -4.73 -8.86
C TRP A 320 10.62 -4.29 -9.82
N LEU A 321 10.99 -3.77 -10.99
CA LEU A 321 10.03 -3.50 -12.07
C LEU A 321 9.37 -4.81 -12.55
N GLY A 322 10.16 -5.86 -12.78
CA GLY A 322 9.66 -7.19 -13.14
C GLY A 322 8.74 -7.78 -12.08
N TYR A 323 9.08 -7.60 -10.80
CA TYR A 323 8.21 -7.98 -9.68
C TYR A 323 6.86 -7.25 -9.74
N GLY A 324 6.86 -5.93 -9.96
CA GLY A 324 5.64 -5.12 -10.11
C GLY A 324 4.74 -5.63 -11.24
N ILE A 325 5.31 -5.95 -12.42
CA ILE A 325 4.57 -6.53 -13.54
C ILE A 325 3.92 -7.85 -13.12
N CYS A 326 4.70 -8.77 -12.54
CA CYS A 326 4.21 -10.09 -12.15
C CYS A 326 3.15 -10.02 -11.04
N ASN A 327 3.34 -9.10 -10.08
CA ASN A 327 2.40 -8.88 -8.98
C ASN A 327 1.05 -8.35 -9.49
N SER A 328 1.05 -7.38 -10.40
CA SER A 328 -0.16 -6.82 -10.96
C SER A 328 -0.94 -7.84 -11.79
N VAL A 329 -0.25 -8.55 -12.70
CA VAL A 329 -0.89 -9.61 -13.50
C VAL A 329 -1.40 -10.73 -12.60
N GLY A 330 -0.59 -11.20 -11.65
CA GLY A 330 -0.96 -12.25 -10.70
C GLY A 330 -2.19 -11.89 -9.88
N SER A 331 -2.25 -10.67 -9.34
CA SER A 331 -3.39 -10.17 -8.55
C SER A 331 -4.68 -10.11 -9.39
N ILE A 332 -4.61 -9.62 -10.63
CA ILE A 332 -5.78 -9.57 -11.52
C ILE A 332 -6.29 -10.99 -11.80
N LEU A 333 -5.40 -11.93 -12.11
CA LEU A 333 -5.77 -13.33 -12.37
C LEU A 333 -6.35 -14.00 -11.13
N TYR A 334 -5.76 -13.77 -9.96
CA TYR A 334 -6.22 -14.30 -8.69
C TYR A 334 -7.65 -13.86 -8.37
N PHE A 335 -7.88 -12.54 -8.31
CA PHE A 335 -9.20 -12.01 -7.98
C PHE A 335 -10.25 -12.36 -9.01
N SER A 336 -9.90 -12.37 -10.30
CA SER A 336 -10.81 -12.84 -11.36
C SER A 336 -11.19 -14.31 -11.17
N THR A 337 -10.23 -15.16 -10.81
CA THR A 337 -10.48 -16.59 -10.55
C THR A 337 -11.40 -16.77 -9.35
N VAL A 338 -11.17 -16.04 -8.25
CA VAL A 338 -12.05 -16.07 -7.07
C VAL A 338 -13.47 -15.64 -7.43
N GLN A 339 -13.62 -14.53 -8.18
CA GLN A 339 -14.93 -14.01 -8.59
C GLN A 339 -15.69 -14.99 -9.49
N LEU A 340 -15.00 -15.73 -10.37
CA LEU A 340 -15.62 -16.72 -11.24
C LEU A 340 -15.95 -18.05 -10.50
N SER A 341 -15.22 -18.36 -9.43
CA SER A 341 -15.36 -19.62 -8.69
C SER A 341 -16.36 -19.55 -7.52
N VAL A 342 -16.83 -18.35 -7.17
CA VAL A 342 -17.71 -18.12 -6.01
C VAL A 342 -19.06 -17.60 -6.48
N PRO A 343 -20.20 -18.12 -5.93
CA PRO A 343 -21.52 -17.57 -6.22
C PRO A 343 -21.60 -16.06 -5.94
N SER A 344 -22.29 -15.31 -6.80
CA SER A 344 -22.33 -13.83 -6.78
C SER A 344 -22.79 -13.24 -5.43
N ASN A 345 -23.67 -13.93 -4.71
CA ASN A 345 -24.16 -13.52 -3.38
C ASN A 345 -23.14 -13.69 -2.24
N HIS A 346 -22.00 -14.37 -2.48
CA HIS A 346 -20.95 -14.64 -1.49
C HIS A 346 -19.58 -14.03 -1.85
N ILE A 347 -19.44 -13.42 -3.03
CA ILE A 347 -18.16 -12.88 -3.52
C ILE A 347 -17.57 -11.88 -2.51
N GLY A 348 -18.35 -10.94 -2.02
CA GLY A 348 -17.89 -9.93 -1.05
C GLY A 348 -17.37 -10.54 0.26
N MET A 349 -18.05 -11.57 0.78
CA MET A 349 -17.62 -12.26 2.00
C MET A 349 -16.30 -13.03 1.79
N VAL A 350 -16.16 -13.70 0.66
CA VAL A 350 -14.95 -14.47 0.33
C VAL A 350 -13.76 -13.53 0.09
N ILE A 351 -13.94 -12.48 -0.69
CA ILE A 351 -12.88 -11.47 -0.93
C ILE A 351 -12.49 -10.79 0.38
N GLY A 352 -13.46 -10.39 1.20
CA GLY A 352 -13.19 -9.79 2.51
C GLY A 352 -12.38 -10.72 3.43
N ALA A 353 -12.74 -12.01 3.48
CA ALA A 353 -11.98 -13.00 4.25
C ALA A 353 -10.54 -13.18 3.72
N ILE A 354 -10.35 -13.23 2.41
CA ILE A 354 -9.04 -13.33 1.75
C ILE A 354 -8.18 -12.10 2.08
N LEU A 355 -8.70 -10.89 1.91
CA LEU A 355 -7.97 -9.66 2.20
C LEU A 355 -7.58 -9.56 3.69
N THR A 356 -8.46 -10.01 4.60
CA THR A 356 -8.15 -10.08 6.03
C THR A 356 -6.98 -11.04 6.29
N ILE A 357 -6.98 -12.23 5.66
CA ILE A 357 -5.88 -13.19 5.80
C ILE A 357 -4.58 -12.59 5.26
N PHE A 358 -4.61 -11.94 4.10
CA PHE A 358 -3.42 -11.33 3.50
C PHE A 358 -2.85 -10.22 4.38
N SER A 359 -3.71 -9.40 4.98
CA SER A 359 -3.27 -8.31 5.86
C SER A 359 -2.63 -8.80 7.17
N LEU A 360 -2.89 -10.03 7.61
CA LEU A 360 -2.19 -10.63 8.76
C LEU A 360 -0.69 -10.84 8.51
N ALA A 361 -0.29 -11.00 7.25
CA ALA A 361 1.14 -11.13 6.89
C ALA A 361 1.94 -9.85 7.23
N ASN A 362 1.30 -8.69 7.16
CA ASN A 362 1.97 -7.39 7.27
C ASN A 362 2.58 -7.15 8.67
N PRO A 363 1.82 -7.27 9.79
CA PRO A 363 2.40 -7.13 11.12
C PRO A 363 3.46 -8.21 11.42
N ILE A 364 3.28 -9.45 10.91
CA ILE A 364 4.26 -10.52 11.08
C ILE A 364 5.57 -10.14 10.38
N ALA A 365 5.50 -9.62 9.16
CA ALA A 365 6.66 -9.13 8.42
C ALA A 365 7.37 -8.00 9.18
N ALA A 366 6.63 -7.06 9.77
CA ALA A 366 7.19 -5.98 10.56
C ALA A 366 7.92 -6.48 11.81
N ILE A 367 7.32 -7.40 12.56
CA ILE A 367 7.95 -7.98 13.77
C ILE A 367 9.21 -8.76 13.41
N THR A 368 9.24 -9.46 12.27
CA THR A 368 10.35 -10.35 11.90
C THR A 368 11.46 -9.64 11.16
N SER A 369 11.23 -8.49 10.53
CA SER A 369 12.22 -7.80 9.69
C SER A 369 13.46 -7.34 10.46
N ALA A 370 13.33 -6.84 11.70
CA ALA A 370 14.47 -6.46 12.53
C ALA A 370 15.29 -7.67 13.00
N PRO A 371 14.73 -8.70 13.65
CA PRO A 371 15.48 -9.90 14.02
C PRO A 371 16.23 -10.53 12.83
N LEU A 372 15.57 -10.66 11.67
CA LEU A 372 16.21 -11.20 10.47
C LEU A 372 17.42 -10.36 10.06
N SER A 373 17.33 -9.04 10.15
CA SER A 373 18.43 -8.13 9.77
C SER A 373 19.65 -8.22 10.68
N HIS A 374 19.52 -8.79 11.88
CA HIS A 374 20.64 -9.05 12.80
C HIS A 374 21.29 -10.43 12.59
N ILE A 375 20.59 -11.37 11.95
CA ILE A 375 21.10 -12.73 11.74
C ILE A 375 22.12 -12.76 10.59
N THR A 376 21.84 -12.02 9.51
CA THR A 376 22.69 -12.02 8.30
C THR A 376 22.51 -10.73 7.50
N THR A 377 23.25 -10.60 6.40
CA THR A 377 23.20 -9.41 5.54
C THR A 377 21.88 -9.30 4.79
N THR A 378 21.44 -8.07 4.54
CA THR A 378 20.18 -7.78 3.84
C THR A 378 20.05 -8.50 2.49
N PRO A 379 21.09 -8.55 1.62
CA PRO A 379 21.03 -9.29 0.36
C PRO A 379 20.73 -10.78 0.53
N ILE A 380 21.33 -11.43 1.54
CA ILE A 380 21.11 -12.87 1.81
C ILE A 380 19.68 -13.10 2.30
N ILE A 381 19.14 -12.22 3.13
CA ILE A 381 17.74 -12.32 3.59
C ILE A 381 16.80 -12.26 2.38
N ILE A 382 17.00 -11.27 1.50
CA ILE A 382 16.16 -11.08 0.32
C ILE A 382 16.26 -12.29 -0.62
N PHE A 383 17.46 -12.79 -0.86
CA PHE A 383 17.68 -14.02 -1.64
C PHE A 383 16.91 -15.21 -1.06
N SER A 384 17.01 -15.41 0.26
CA SER A 384 16.32 -16.50 0.96
C SER A 384 14.79 -16.36 0.88
N LEU A 385 14.26 -15.15 1.05
CA LEU A 385 12.82 -14.87 0.92
C LEU A 385 12.32 -15.12 -0.51
N GLY A 386 13.10 -14.75 -1.53
CA GLY A 386 12.81 -15.07 -2.93
C GLY A 386 12.73 -16.59 -3.16
N THR A 387 13.67 -17.34 -2.60
CA THR A 387 13.68 -18.81 -2.66
C THR A 387 12.42 -19.40 -1.97
N VAL A 388 12.06 -18.89 -0.79
CA VAL A 388 10.85 -19.31 -0.06
C VAL A 388 9.60 -19.04 -0.91
N MET A 389 9.51 -17.87 -1.56
CA MET A 389 8.38 -17.55 -2.45
C MET A 389 8.28 -18.51 -3.63
N MET A 390 9.41 -18.85 -4.26
CA MET A 390 9.43 -19.82 -5.37
C MET A 390 8.96 -21.18 -4.89
N LEU A 391 9.50 -21.68 -3.79
CA LEU A 391 9.10 -23.00 -3.23
C LEU A 391 7.63 -23.01 -2.82
N ALA A 392 7.14 -21.93 -2.19
CA ALA A 392 5.73 -21.81 -1.80
C ALA A 392 4.78 -21.77 -3.01
N SER A 393 5.23 -21.38 -4.19
CA SER A 393 4.41 -21.37 -5.39
C SER A 393 4.18 -22.76 -6.01
N VAL A 394 5.04 -23.72 -5.72
CA VAL A 394 5.01 -25.08 -6.32
C VAL A 394 3.66 -25.80 -6.14
N PRO A 395 3.02 -25.81 -4.95
CA PRO A 395 1.74 -26.50 -4.77
C PRO A 395 0.60 -25.97 -5.66
N VAL A 396 0.70 -24.76 -6.18
CA VAL A 396 -0.35 -24.16 -7.02
C VAL A 396 -0.32 -24.69 -8.46
N PHE A 397 0.75 -25.42 -8.86
CA PHE A 397 0.85 -26.06 -10.16
C PHE A 397 0.10 -27.41 -10.23
N PHE A 398 -0.20 -28.01 -9.09
CA PHE A 398 -0.88 -29.30 -8.95
C PHE A 398 -2.29 -29.13 -8.40
#